data_40088f5c618c95c886477a45bdff89f0
#
_entry.id   40088f5c618c95c886477a45bdff89f0
#
_cell.length_a   1.000
_cell.length_b   1.000
_cell.length_c   1.000
_cell.angle_alpha   90.00
_cell.angle_beta   90.00
_cell.angle_gamma   90.00
#
_symmetry.space_group_name_H-M   'P 1'
#
loop_
_entity.id
_entity.type
_entity.pdbx_description
1 polymer ?
#
loop_
_entity_poly.entity_id
_entity_poly.type
_entity_poly.pdbx_seq_one_letter_code
_entity_poly.pdbx_strand_id
1 'polypeptide(L)'
;MSPYVSHAFLNEGVVEARAYQLEAVDEALTSSMLLVMPTAAGKTAVIWMAIAEKLTEEDSRVMMIAPTVGLVDQHLRAIEVMFSSELKPTSITGQIPPSKRVSLWESSRLIIATPKVVVNDVRNDVLKISEFSLLVVDEAHHCTGEHAMALVCDSYISSSSSPHILGVTASPGHRPDAVREICSRTGASRIHIRNSEEEMLKGYLSELEIREISVRVPDEMRELAQPFVIWQQGIVDRQRRLGRYILPGMVSFAGLSSAMDRSKSAIGRGEVSGYQSVSQIAVAMRLHHLINCLLSQGISASREYLDRLESGDDSSKKSVRDFLRDSRVRDLLGKLESMDEIHSKIGAVRRMIRERLRRDSGSRVIVFANYRDTISSLETSLDGLENVKAVRFVGQSSRGGRQGLSPKNQVGVLDEFRNGGANVLLATSIGEEGLDIPSADLVIFYEPVSSEIRTIQRRGRTGRRRLGEVIVLIAEGTRDEGAKAAAVRREENMQRAVHRVRRGLPRVHHSDLSNLDGFVIQNEGSELPANEFVIFERQKRRSEISETDSTSAEIDSTSSKNLPSDKIRPRGQYGLDDF
;
A
#
# COMPACT_ATOMS: atom_id res chain seq x y z
N MET A 1 5.35 18.81 26.86
CA MET A 1 5.21 18.83 25.38
C MET A 1 6.19 17.83 24.80
N SER A 2 5.91 17.26 23.61
CA SER A 2 6.89 16.37 22.96
C SER A 2 8.14 17.16 22.54
N PRO A 3 9.35 16.59 22.64
CA PRO A 3 10.56 17.25 22.18
C PRO A 3 10.55 17.40 20.64
N TYR A 4 11.15 18.46 20.11
CA TYR A 4 11.24 18.76 18.69
C TYR A 4 12.68 18.84 18.20
N VAL A 5 12.87 18.50 16.92
CA VAL A 5 14.15 18.65 16.23
C VAL A 5 14.30 20.09 15.74
N SER A 6 15.42 20.74 16.07
CA SER A 6 15.85 22.02 15.54
C SER A 6 17.03 21.82 14.60
N HIS A 7 17.00 22.51 13.45
CA HIS A 7 18.06 22.49 12.45
C HIS A 7 18.02 23.77 11.61
N ALA A 8 19.14 24.23 11.08
CA ALA A 8 19.26 25.50 10.35
C ALA A 8 18.23 25.69 9.20
N PHE A 9 17.90 24.61 8.48
CA PHE A 9 16.96 24.64 7.37
C PHE A 9 15.56 24.13 7.71
N LEU A 10 15.29 23.71 8.94
CA LEU A 10 13.95 23.27 9.36
C LEU A 10 13.26 24.37 10.19
N ASN A 11 11.96 24.52 9.97
CA ASN A 11 11.14 25.39 10.83
C ASN A 11 11.05 24.83 12.25
N GLU A 12 10.99 25.71 13.24
CA GLU A 12 10.87 25.30 14.63
C GLU A 12 9.54 24.58 14.93
N GLY A 13 9.62 23.53 15.76
CA GLY A 13 8.44 22.82 16.25
C GLY A 13 7.69 21.95 15.23
N VAL A 14 8.21 21.77 14.02
CA VAL A 14 7.53 21.01 12.97
C VAL A 14 7.90 19.52 12.94
N VAL A 15 9.11 19.16 13.39
CA VAL A 15 9.57 17.76 13.43
C VAL A 15 9.68 17.31 14.87
N GLU A 16 8.82 16.38 15.28
CA GLU A 16 8.89 15.75 16.59
C GLU A 16 10.14 14.87 16.70
N ALA A 17 10.89 15.00 17.78
CA ALA A 17 12.12 14.25 17.98
C ALA A 17 11.82 12.78 18.31
N ARG A 18 12.33 11.88 17.48
CA ARG A 18 12.18 10.43 17.65
C ARG A 18 13.53 9.76 17.38
N ALA A 19 14.07 9.10 18.38
CA ALA A 19 15.41 8.50 18.32
C ALA A 19 15.58 7.55 17.11
N TYR A 20 14.58 6.73 16.80
CA TYR A 20 14.65 5.80 15.65
C TYR A 20 14.68 6.50 14.29
N GLN A 21 14.11 7.71 14.19
CA GLN A 21 14.17 8.51 12.95
C GLN A 21 15.55 9.16 12.81
N LEU A 22 16.10 9.69 13.89
CA LEU A 22 17.45 10.24 13.93
C LEU A 22 18.50 9.18 13.60
N GLU A 23 18.37 7.95 14.13
CA GLU A 23 19.21 6.82 13.74
C GLU A 23 19.14 6.55 12.23
N ALA A 24 17.93 6.61 11.64
CA ALA A 24 17.77 6.41 10.21
C ALA A 24 18.37 7.56 9.38
N VAL A 25 18.32 8.80 9.89
CA VAL A 25 18.96 9.96 9.25
C VAL A 25 20.47 9.80 9.21
N ASP A 26 21.07 9.47 10.35
CA ASP A 26 22.52 9.28 10.43
C ASP A 26 23.00 8.16 9.50
N GLU A 27 22.29 7.03 9.45
CA GLU A 27 22.58 5.96 8.50
C GLU A 27 22.38 6.40 7.03
N ALA A 28 21.35 7.22 6.75
CA ALA A 28 21.06 7.73 5.41
C ALA A 28 22.13 8.71 4.90
N LEU A 29 22.74 9.47 5.78
CA LEU A 29 23.81 10.41 5.46
C LEU A 29 25.18 9.73 5.32
N THR A 30 25.35 8.55 5.93
CA THR A 30 26.60 7.79 5.85
C THR A 30 26.82 7.13 4.48
N SER A 31 25.76 6.58 3.85
CA SER A 31 25.87 5.86 2.57
C SER A 31 24.53 5.63 1.91
N SER A 32 24.54 5.26 0.62
CA SER A 32 23.32 4.86 -0.09
C SER A 32 22.58 3.77 0.68
N MET A 33 21.30 3.99 0.95
CA MET A 33 20.50 3.18 1.85
C MET A 33 19.08 2.94 1.31
N LEU A 34 18.52 1.77 1.61
CA LEU A 34 17.10 1.49 1.48
C LEU A 34 16.43 1.59 2.86
N LEU A 35 15.59 2.61 3.03
CA LEU A 35 14.77 2.80 4.22
C LEU A 35 13.43 2.07 4.06
N VAL A 36 13.23 1.05 4.89
CA VAL A 36 11.98 0.28 4.93
C VAL A 36 11.28 0.56 6.26
N MET A 37 10.28 1.41 6.23
CA MET A 37 9.51 1.78 7.42
C MET A 37 8.02 1.84 7.11
N PRO A 38 7.14 1.50 8.06
CA PRO A 38 5.71 1.71 7.91
C PRO A 38 5.40 3.18 7.56
N THR A 39 4.32 3.41 6.80
CA THR A 39 3.98 4.78 6.34
C THR A 39 3.80 5.79 7.48
N ALA A 40 3.29 5.34 8.64
CA ALA A 40 3.09 6.21 9.80
C ALA A 40 4.32 6.38 10.70
N ALA A 41 5.40 5.65 10.46
CA ALA A 41 6.62 5.78 11.25
C ALA A 41 7.42 7.06 10.91
N GLY A 42 6.89 7.93 10.05
CA GLY A 42 7.48 9.23 9.73
C GLY A 42 8.66 9.15 8.75
N LYS A 43 8.57 8.29 7.73
CA LYS A 43 9.55 8.26 6.62
C LYS A 43 9.84 9.64 6.06
N THR A 44 8.80 10.46 5.90
CA THR A 44 8.90 11.82 5.39
C THR A 44 9.77 12.72 6.29
N ALA A 45 9.70 12.57 7.61
CA ALA A 45 10.57 13.30 8.52
C ALA A 45 12.06 12.91 8.33
N VAL A 46 12.35 11.62 8.12
CA VAL A 46 13.71 11.15 7.81
C VAL A 46 14.20 11.75 6.49
N ILE A 47 13.35 11.76 5.44
CA ILE A 47 13.68 12.39 4.16
C ILE A 47 14.04 13.86 4.35
N TRP A 48 13.20 14.62 5.09
CA TRP A 48 13.39 16.05 5.25
C TRP A 48 14.63 16.37 6.09
N MET A 49 14.88 15.64 7.16
CA MET A 49 16.09 15.79 7.95
C MET A 49 17.35 15.48 7.13
N ALA A 50 17.35 14.40 6.35
CA ALA A 50 18.48 14.05 5.48
C ALA A 50 18.72 15.11 4.37
N ILE A 51 17.65 15.67 3.78
CA ILE A 51 17.75 16.75 2.81
C ILE A 51 18.29 18.03 3.48
N ALA A 52 17.76 18.39 4.66
CA ALA A 52 18.19 19.57 5.39
C ALA A 52 19.68 19.55 5.70
N GLU A 53 20.16 18.45 6.28
CA GLU A 53 21.58 18.28 6.59
C GLU A 53 22.45 18.33 5.33
N LYS A 54 22.05 17.62 4.26
CA LYS A 54 22.81 17.61 3.00
C LYS A 54 22.91 18.99 2.35
N LEU A 55 21.92 19.85 2.53
CA LEU A 55 21.93 21.23 2.00
C LEU A 55 22.72 22.22 2.85
N THR A 56 23.28 21.83 4.01
CA THR A 56 24.21 22.67 4.77
C THR A 56 25.52 22.89 4.00
N GLU A 57 25.93 21.93 3.19
CA GLU A 57 27.04 22.07 2.27
C GLU A 57 26.70 23.11 1.18
N GLU A 58 27.54 24.12 1.00
CA GLU A 58 27.23 25.33 0.20
C GLU A 58 26.87 25.01 -1.28
N ASP A 59 27.61 24.08 -1.90
CA ASP A 59 27.42 23.66 -3.30
C ASP A 59 26.51 22.44 -3.45
N SER A 60 25.93 21.95 -2.36
CA SER A 60 25.12 20.75 -2.39
C SER A 60 23.78 20.97 -3.07
N ARG A 61 23.42 20.03 -3.95
CA ARG A 61 22.15 19.99 -4.67
C ARG A 61 21.46 18.65 -4.42
N VAL A 62 20.17 18.68 -4.14
CA VAL A 62 19.38 17.50 -3.83
C VAL A 62 18.24 17.34 -4.82
N MET A 63 18.09 16.14 -5.36
CA MET A 63 16.95 15.76 -6.17
C MET A 63 16.11 14.73 -5.43
N MET A 64 14.80 14.93 -5.40
CA MET A 64 13.83 13.95 -4.97
C MET A 64 12.95 13.54 -6.14
N ILE A 65 12.77 12.23 -6.34
CA ILE A 65 11.83 11.71 -7.34
C ILE A 65 10.65 11.02 -6.65
N ALA A 66 9.45 11.29 -7.18
CA ALA A 66 8.22 10.68 -6.73
C ALA A 66 7.40 10.18 -7.94
N PRO A 67 6.72 9.01 -7.86
CA PRO A 67 6.16 8.32 -9.02
C PRO A 67 5.04 9.11 -9.74
N THR A 68 4.34 10.00 -9.04
CA THR A 68 3.18 10.73 -9.59
C THR A 68 3.28 12.24 -9.37
N VAL A 69 2.60 13.02 -10.22
CA VAL A 69 2.50 14.48 -10.07
C VAL A 69 1.85 14.85 -8.72
N GLY A 70 0.83 14.08 -8.29
CA GLY A 70 0.17 14.32 -7.00
C GLY A 70 1.11 14.17 -5.81
N LEU A 71 2.04 13.20 -5.83
CA LEU A 71 3.08 13.07 -4.81
C LEU A 71 4.10 14.21 -4.85
N VAL A 72 4.51 14.63 -6.06
CA VAL A 72 5.38 15.80 -6.22
C VAL A 72 4.76 17.05 -5.59
N ASP A 73 3.48 17.30 -5.86
CA ASP A 73 2.74 18.44 -5.29
C ASP A 73 2.56 18.30 -3.76
N GLN A 74 2.34 17.08 -3.26
CA GLN A 74 2.25 16.81 -1.82
C GLN A 74 3.56 17.10 -1.11
N HIS A 75 4.68 16.66 -1.69
CA HIS A 75 6.00 16.94 -1.14
C HIS A 75 6.33 18.42 -1.19
N LEU A 76 5.96 19.11 -2.26
CA LEU A 76 6.17 20.56 -2.37
C LEU A 76 5.44 21.33 -1.25
N ARG A 77 4.16 21.02 -1.01
CA ARG A 77 3.38 21.61 0.09
C ARG A 77 3.97 21.26 1.47
N ALA A 78 4.49 20.06 1.64
CA ALA A 78 5.13 19.66 2.90
C ALA A 78 6.40 20.48 3.17
N ILE A 79 7.18 20.78 2.13
CA ILE A 79 8.39 21.62 2.24
C ILE A 79 8.04 23.04 2.70
N GLU A 80 6.99 23.64 2.18
CA GLU A 80 6.54 24.98 2.60
C GLU A 80 6.26 25.08 4.10
N VAL A 81 5.87 23.96 4.72
CA VAL A 81 5.62 23.88 6.16
C VAL A 81 6.89 23.50 6.94
N MET A 82 7.70 22.61 6.40
CA MET A 82 8.82 21.99 7.11
C MET A 82 10.12 22.79 7.05
N PHE A 83 10.35 23.50 5.93
CA PHE A 83 11.62 24.19 5.72
C PHE A 83 11.51 25.68 5.93
N SER A 84 12.63 26.31 6.29
CA SER A 84 12.76 27.75 6.38
C SER A 84 12.52 28.40 5.01
N SER A 85 12.01 29.63 5.00
CA SER A 85 11.67 30.37 3.77
C SER A 85 12.85 30.69 2.85
N GLU A 86 14.07 30.46 3.31
CA GLU A 86 15.30 30.63 2.53
C GLU A 86 15.46 29.54 1.45
N LEU A 87 14.93 28.35 1.69
CA LEU A 87 14.99 27.24 0.75
C LEU A 87 13.77 27.30 -0.19
N LYS A 88 14.02 27.56 -1.48
CA LYS A 88 12.98 27.58 -2.52
C LYS A 88 13.01 26.28 -3.32
N PRO A 89 12.19 25.31 -2.98
CA PRO A 89 12.11 24.07 -3.74
C PRO A 89 11.47 24.30 -5.10
N THR A 90 11.91 23.53 -6.09
CA THR A 90 11.35 23.58 -7.45
C THR A 90 10.73 22.23 -7.80
N SER A 91 9.49 22.24 -8.27
CA SER A 91 8.86 21.04 -8.82
C SER A 91 9.02 20.97 -10.33
N ILE A 92 9.44 19.81 -10.86
CA ILE A 92 9.61 19.59 -12.29
C ILE A 92 8.81 18.36 -12.73
N THR A 93 7.74 18.61 -13.49
CA THR A 93 6.83 17.58 -13.99
C THR A 93 6.60 17.73 -15.48
N GLY A 94 5.93 16.74 -16.12
CA GLY A 94 5.58 16.80 -17.53
C GLY A 94 4.65 17.95 -17.94
N GLN A 95 4.10 18.68 -16.98
CA GLN A 95 3.28 19.88 -17.24
C GLN A 95 4.14 21.10 -17.60
N ILE A 96 5.43 21.09 -17.27
CA ILE A 96 6.36 22.18 -17.59
C ILE A 96 7.01 21.91 -18.97
N PRO A 97 6.91 22.85 -19.94
CA PRO A 97 7.54 22.68 -21.25
C PRO A 97 9.07 22.50 -21.15
N PRO A 98 9.69 21.67 -22.02
CA PRO A 98 11.13 21.40 -22.00
C PRO A 98 12.01 22.65 -21.98
N SER A 99 11.66 23.68 -22.76
CA SER A 99 12.41 24.95 -22.84
C SER A 99 12.48 25.71 -21.51
N LYS A 100 11.48 25.54 -20.65
CA LYS A 100 11.48 26.17 -19.33
C LYS A 100 12.20 25.36 -18.27
N ARG A 101 12.37 24.06 -18.50
CA ARG A 101 13.01 23.19 -17.51
C ARG A 101 14.51 23.40 -17.40
N VAL A 102 15.19 23.80 -18.49
CA VAL A 102 16.65 24.02 -18.50
C VAL A 102 17.07 24.94 -17.37
N SER A 103 16.50 26.16 -17.34
CA SER A 103 16.81 27.14 -16.30
C SER A 103 16.44 26.69 -14.88
N LEU A 104 15.35 25.88 -14.74
CA LEU A 104 14.95 25.36 -13.45
C LEU A 104 15.91 24.27 -12.94
N TRP A 105 16.42 23.42 -13.86
CA TRP A 105 17.45 22.44 -13.52
C TRP A 105 18.73 23.08 -13.02
N GLU A 106 19.15 24.21 -13.60
CA GLU A 106 20.39 24.89 -13.24
C GLU A 106 20.29 25.73 -11.97
N SER A 107 19.17 26.41 -11.75
CA SER A 107 19.05 27.42 -10.69
C SER A 107 18.65 26.89 -9.31
N SER A 108 18.15 25.65 -9.21
CA SER A 108 17.54 25.15 -7.98
C SER A 108 18.44 24.19 -7.22
N ARG A 109 18.58 24.40 -5.91
CA ARG A 109 19.32 23.51 -5.00
C ARG A 109 18.50 22.31 -4.57
N LEU A 110 17.17 22.44 -4.43
CA LEU A 110 16.24 21.36 -4.10
C LEU A 110 15.20 21.21 -5.20
N ILE A 111 15.18 20.05 -5.83
CA ILE A 111 14.27 19.74 -6.92
C ILE A 111 13.45 18.50 -6.58
N ILE A 112 12.13 18.57 -6.83
CA ILE A 112 11.23 17.43 -6.74
C ILE A 112 10.67 17.15 -8.13
N ALA A 113 10.87 15.94 -8.66
CA ALA A 113 10.53 15.68 -10.06
C ALA A 113 9.81 14.33 -10.24
N THR A 114 9.07 14.24 -11.37
CA THR A 114 8.55 12.95 -11.82
C THR A 114 9.61 12.19 -12.61
N PRO A 115 9.78 10.86 -12.40
CA PRO A 115 10.88 10.08 -12.98
C PRO A 115 10.97 10.14 -14.51
N LYS A 116 9.82 10.11 -15.19
CA LYS A 116 9.78 10.18 -16.68
C LYS A 116 10.40 11.45 -17.23
N VAL A 117 10.21 12.59 -16.56
CA VAL A 117 10.80 13.86 -16.98
C VAL A 117 12.31 13.82 -16.80
N VAL A 118 12.77 13.32 -15.65
CA VAL A 118 14.21 13.16 -15.37
C VAL A 118 14.88 12.29 -16.43
N VAL A 119 14.31 11.09 -16.72
CA VAL A 119 14.85 10.19 -17.75
C VAL A 119 14.94 10.89 -19.12
N ASN A 120 13.90 11.60 -19.53
CA ASN A 120 13.86 12.27 -20.81
C ASN A 120 14.90 13.41 -20.90
N ASP A 121 15.01 14.22 -19.84
CA ASP A 121 15.91 15.36 -19.82
C ASP A 121 17.39 14.94 -19.70
N VAL A 122 17.68 13.82 -19.01
CA VAL A 122 19.03 13.20 -19.01
C VAL A 122 19.38 12.67 -20.39
N ARG A 123 18.47 11.95 -21.06
CA ARG A 123 18.70 11.41 -22.43
C ARG A 123 18.91 12.49 -23.48
N ASN A 124 18.33 13.66 -23.28
CA ASN A 124 18.44 14.80 -24.20
C ASN A 124 19.56 15.77 -23.82
N ASP A 125 20.45 15.40 -22.89
CA ASP A 125 21.54 16.25 -22.36
C ASP A 125 21.08 17.62 -21.79
N VAL A 126 19.82 17.69 -21.36
CA VAL A 126 19.23 18.88 -20.70
C VAL A 126 19.55 18.90 -19.21
N LEU A 127 19.69 17.73 -18.61
CA LEU A 127 19.95 17.56 -17.20
C LEU A 127 21.23 16.76 -16.96
N LYS A 128 22.18 17.34 -16.23
CA LYS A 128 23.38 16.67 -15.71
C LYS A 128 23.09 16.12 -14.32
N ILE A 129 22.57 14.90 -14.26
CA ILE A 129 22.14 14.28 -12.99
C ILE A 129 23.31 14.06 -12.01
N SER A 130 24.55 13.99 -12.49
CA SER A 130 25.75 13.85 -11.67
C SER A 130 26.06 15.07 -10.79
N GLU A 131 25.44 16.21 -11.02
CA GLU A 131 25.61 17.43 -10.19
C GLU A 131 24.86 17.36 -8.85
N PHE A 132 24.00 16.36 -8.65
CA PHE A 132 23.27 16.18 -7.39
C PHE A 132 24.09 15.36 -6.40
N SER A 133 24.25 15.86 -5.19
CA SER A 133 24.98 15.21 -4.10
C SER A 133 24.12 14.16 -3.37
N LEU A 134 22.79 14.24 -3.49
CA LEU A 134 21.84 13.26 -2.95
C LEU A 134 20.65 13.09 -3.89
N LEU A 135 20.33 11.85 -4.20
CA LEU A 135 19.08 11.46 -4.87
C LEU A 135 18.17 10.76 -3.86
N VAL A 136 17.01 11.35 -3.58
CA VAL A 136 15.96 10.74 -2.77
C VAL A 136 14.93 10.08 -3.69
N VAL A 137 14.63 8.82 -3.43
CA VAL A 137 13.71 8.01 -4.22
C VAL A 137 12.55 7.59 -3.32
N ASP A 138 11.43 8.33 -3.38
CA ASP A 138 10.22 7.96 -2.67
C ASP A 138 9.50 6.84 -3.41
N GLU A 139 8.87 5.91 -2.67
CA GLU A 139 8.29 4.67 -3.19
C GLU A 139 9.30 3.82 -4.01
N ALA A 140 10.50 3.64 -3.45
CA ALA A 140 11.62 2.95 -4.08
C ALA A 140 11.32 1.51 -4.54
N HIS A 141 10.19 0.92 -4.16
CA HIS A 141 9.74 -0.38 -4.66
C HIS A 141 9.43 -0.38 -6.17
N HIS A 142 9.32 0.79 -6.79
CA HIS A 142 9.25 0.94 -8.25
C HIS A 142 10.62 0.84 -8.95
N CYS A 143 11.74 0.81 -8.22
CA CYS A 143 13.08 0.67 -8.80
C CYS A 143 13.33 -0.76 -9.27
N THR A 144 12.49 -1.27 -10.17
CA THR A 144 12.58 -2.62 -10.75
C THR A 144 12.29 -2.60 -12.26
N GLY A 145 12.87 -3.56 -12.99
CA GLY A 145 12.67 -3.71 -14.44
C GLY A 145 12.97 -2.43 -15.21
N GLU A 146 12.13 -2.10 -16.18
CA GLU A 146 12.24 -0.93 -17.07
C GLU A 146 11.45 0.29 -16.52
N HIS A 147 11.14 0.31 -15.24
CA HIS A 147 10.42 1.44 -14.66
C HIS A 147 11.28 2.71 -14.67
N ALA A 148 10.67 3.87 -14.95
CA ALA A 148 11.40 5.14 -15.05
C ALA A 148 12.25 5.47 -13.80
N MET A 149 11.79 5.08 -12.60
CA MET A 149 12.57 5.29 -11.36
C MET A 149 13.86 4.48 -11.34
N ALA A 150 13.83 3.23 -11.80
CA ALA A 150 15.02 2.39 -11.94
C ALA A 150 16.01 3.02 -12.93
N LEU A 151 15.52 3.51 -14.07
CA LEU A 151 16.35 4.17 -15.09
C LEU A 151 17.01 5.47 -14.59
N VAL A 152 16.32 6.24 -13.73
CA VAL A 152 16.92 7.43 -13.08
C VAL A 152 18.06 7.00 -12.16
N CYS A 153 17.84 6.00 -11.32
CA CYS A 153 18.88 5.50 -10.42
C CYS A 153 20.10 4.98 -11.18
N ASP A 154 19.89 4.18 -12.24
CA ASP A 154 20.98 3.68 -13.09
C ASP A 154 21.78 4.82 -13.74
N SER A 155 21.08 5.84 -14.27
CA SER A 155 21.73 7.00 -14.88
C SER A 155 22.56 7.79 -13.84
N TYR A 156 22.03 7.96 -12.63
CA TYR A 156 22.73 8.66 -11.55
C TYR A 156 23.97 7.88 -11.09
N ILE A 157 23.85 6.57 -10.85
CA ILE A 157 24.99 5.73 -10.41
C ILE A 157 26.07 5.68 -11.49
N SER A 158 25.69 5.61 -12.76
CA SER A 158 26.66 5.51 -13.86
C SER A 158 27.40 6.83 -14.16
N SER A 159 26.79 7.98 -13.85
CA SER A 159 27.34 9.30 -14.18
C SER A 159 28.01 10.01 -12.99
N SER A 160 27.61 9.70 -11.76
CA SER A 160 28.15 10.34 -10.55
C SER A 160 29.44 9.65 -10.09
N SER A 161 30.44 10.44 -9.68
CA SER A 161 31.68 9.94 -9.08
C SER A 161 31.49 9.41 -7.66
N SER A 162 30.48 9.92 -6.95
CA SER A 162 30.13 9.49 -5.58
C SER A 162 28.61 9.43 -5.44
N PRO A 163 27.97 8.42 -6.02
CA PRO A 163 26.51 8.33 -6.01
C PRO A 163 25.99 8.09 -4.59
N HIS A 164 25.04 8.91 -4.15
CA HIS A 164 24.40 8.80 -2.86
C HIS A 164 22.87 8.78 -3.04
N ILE A 165 22.25 7.64 -2.72
CA ILE A 165 20.81 7.44 -2.90
C ILE A 165 20.16 7.07 -1.58
N LEU A 166 19.11 7.81 -1.19
CA LEU A 166 18.17 7.43 -0.14
C LEU A 166 16.90 6.88 -0.79
N GLY A 167 16.81 5.56 -0.92
CA GLY A 167 15.59 4.88 -1.35
C GLY A 167 14.64 4.69 -0.17
N VAL A 168 13.38 5.07 -0.30
CA VAL A 168 12.39 5.02 0.77
C VAL A 168 11.16 4.25 0.32
N THR A 169 10.72 3.28 1.11
CA THR A 169 9.48 2.52 0.81
C THR A 169 8.85 1.96 2.07
N ALA A 170 7.54 1.70 2.02
CA ALA A 170 6.86 0.95 3.07
C ALA A 170 6.83 -0.56 2.79
N SER A 171 6.97 -0.97 1.53
CA SER A 171 6.77 -2.35 1.09
C SER A 171 7.70 -2.68 -0.10
N PRO A 172 8.94 -3.12 0.13
CA PRO A 172 9.89 -3.41 -0.94
C PRO A 172 9.61 -4.72 -1.69
N GLY A 173 8.49 -5.40 -1.38
CA GLY A 173 8.10 -6.66 -2.00
C GLY A 173 8.32 -7.86 -1.09
N HIS A 174 7.65 -8.97 -1.42
CA HIS A 174 7.61 -10.20 -0.62
C HIS A 174 8.61 -11.28 -1.07
N ARG A 175 9.39 -11.00 -2.12
CA ARG A 175 10.40 -11.92 -2.68
C ARG A 175 11.79 -11.34 -2.50
N PRO A 176 12.78 -12.15 -2.04
CA PRO A 176 14.15 -11.67 -1.88
C PRO A 176 14.78 -11.11 -3.15
N ASP A 177 14.40 -11.64 -4.32
CA ASP A 177 14.93 -11.19 -5.61
C ASP A 177 14.50 -9.76 -5.93
N ALA A 178 13.23 -9.41 -5.66
CA ALA A 178 12.73 -8.05 -5.85
C ALA A 178 13.44 -7.06 -4.93
N VAL A 179 13.65 -7.43 -3.66
CA VAL A 179 14.39 -6.58 -2.70
C VAL A 179 15.84 -6.40 -3.13
N ARG A 180 16.51 -7.48 -3.61
CA ARG A 180 17.88 -7.39 -4.15
C ARG A 180 17.95 -6.49 -5.37
N GLU A 181 16.97 -6.57 -6.27
CA GLU A 181 16.91 -5.72 -7.45
C GLU A 181 16.80 -4.24 -7.06
N ILE A 182 15.91 -3.89 -6.11
CA ILE A 182 15.80 -2.52 -5.60
C ILE A 182 17.13 -2.05 -5.01
N CYS A 183 17.76 -2.85 -4.15
CA CYS A 183 19.06 -2.50 -3.58
C CYS A 183 20.14 -2.30 -4.64
N SER A 184 20.19 -3.17 -5.66
CA SER A 184 21.13 -3.05 -6.76
C SER A 184 20.91 -1.77 -7.57
N ARG A 185 19.66 -1.47 -7.92
CA ARG A 185 19.29 -0.27 -8.69
C ARG A 185 19.51 1.03 -7.93
N THR A 186 19.32 1.01 -6.61
CA THR A 186 19.56 2.19 -5.76
C THR A 186 21.00 2.27 -5.22
N GLY A 187 21.86 1.32 -5.56
CA GLY A 187 23.20 1.24 -5.00
C GLY A 187 23.23 1.10 -3.47
N ALA A 188 22.13 0.64 -2.88
CA ALA A 188 21.98 0.56 -1.43
C ALA A 188 22.94 -0.48 -0.84
N SER A 189 23.92 0.00 -0.07
CA SER A 189 24.84 -0.84 0.71
C SER A 189 24.25 -1.27 2.05
N ARG A 190 23.14 -0.66 2.46
CA ARG A 190 22.48 -0.87 3.75
C ARG A 190 20.94 -0.89 3.59
N ILE A 191 20.28 -1.68 4.43
CA ILE A 191 18.83 -1.63 4.61
C ILE A 191 18.53 -1.27 6.07
N HIS A 192 17.91 -0.12 6.29
CA HIS A 192 17.32 0.24 7.57
C HIS A 192 15.86 -0.21 7.59
N ILE A 193 15.52 -1.14 8.49
CA ILE A 193 14.15 -1.65 8.61
C ILE A 193 13.63 -1.40 10.02
N ARG A 194 12.38 -0.92 10.09
CA ARG A 194 11.60 -0.83 11.32
C ARG A 194 10.23 -1.45 11.13
N ASN A 195 9.79 -2.20 12.11
CA ASN A 195 8.49 -2.88 12.11
C ASN A 195 7.49 -2.16 13.00
N SER A 196 6.20 -2.24 12.63
CA SER A 196 5.11 -1.68 13.46
C SER A 196 4.96 -2.35 14.82
N GLU A 197 5.50 -3.55 15.00
CA GLU A 197 5.45 -4.32 16.24
C GLU A 197 6.59 -3.99 17.21
N GLU A 198 7.60 -3.22 16.76
CA GLU A 198 8.67 -2.77 17.64
C GLU A 198 8.10 -1.86 18.73
N GLU A 199 8.45 -2.11 19.99
CA GLU A 199 7.96 -1.34 21.15
C GLU A 199 8.23 0.15 21.01
N MET A 200 9.34 0.50 20.36
CA MET A 200 9.70 1.87 20.02
C MET A 200 8.67 2.59 19.16
N LEU A 201 7.93 1.86 18.33
CA LEU A 201 6.90 2.42 17.48
C LEU A 201 5.51 2.32 18.13
N LYS A 202 5.27 1.34 18.98
CA LYS A 202 3.96 1.16 19.64
C LYS A 202 3.51 2.40 20.42
N GLY A 203 4.42 3.08 21.13
CA GLY A 203 4.11 4.31 21.87
C GLY A 203 3.73 5.51 20.98
N TYR A 204 4.17 5.51 19.73
CA TYR A 204 3.88 6.58 18.75
C TYR A 204 2.80 6.20 17.74
N LEU A 205 2.49 4.92 17.65
CA LEU A 205 1.50 4.38 16.75
C LEU A 205 0.20 4.15 17.56
N SER A 206 -0.74 5.10 17.54
CA SER A 206 -2.06 4.85 18.15
C SER A 206 -2.67 3.58 17.54
N GLU A 207 -3.09 2.65 18.39
CA GLU A 207 -3.80 1.46 17.94
C GLU A 207 -5.13 1.86 17.34
N LEU A 208 -5.25 1.69 16.04
CA LEU A 208 -6.52 1.86 15.35
C LEU A 208 -7.26 0.54 15.48
N GLU A 209 -8.35 0.55 16.21
CA GLU A 209 -9.19 -0.62 16.36
C GLU A 209 -9.87 -0.94 15.03
N ILE A 210 -9.46 -2.05 14.42
CA ILE A 210 -10.12 -2.56 13.21
C ILE A 210 -11.16 -3.57 13.66
N ARG A 211 -12.41 -3.27 13.34
CA ARG A 211 -13.54 -4.18 13.56
C ARG A 211 -13.85 -4.93 12.26
N GLU A 212 -13.79 -6.23 12.34
CA GLU A 212 -14.20 -7.11 11.25
C GLU A 212 -15.66 -7.49 11.44
N ILE A 213 -16.46 -7.34 10.40
CA ILE A 213 -17.87 -7.71 10.39
C ILE A 213 -18.08 -8.77 9.33
N SER A 214 -18.37 -9.99 9.78
CA SER A 214 -18.79 -11.07 8.90
C SER A 214 -20.21 -10.83 8.42
N VAL A 215 -20.40 -10.98 7.12
CA VAL A 215 -21.67 -10.74 6.44
C VAL A 215 -22.08 -12.00 5.70
N ARG A 216 -23.24 -12.54 6.05
CA ARG A 216 -23.79 -13.71 5.35
C ARG A 216 -24.14 -13.38 3.91
N VAL A 217 -23.67 -14.19 2.98
CA VAL A 217 -24.08 -14.11 1.57
C VAL A 217 -25.49 -14.70 1.44
N PRO A 218 -26.46 -13.99 0.80
CA PRO A 218 -27.80 -14.52 0.56
C PRO A 218 -27.78 -15.86 -0.16
N ASP A 219 -28.71 -16.73 0.20
CA ASP A 219 -28.76 -18.07 -0.38
C ASP A 219 -29.05 -18.02 -1.90
N GLU A 220 -29.87 -17.07 -2.36
CA GLU A 220 -30.13 -16.81 -3.78
C GLU A 220 -28.84 -16.48 -4.55
N MET A 221 -27.91 -15.70 -3.95
CA MET A 221 -26.63 -15.41 -4.58
C MET A 221 -25.74 -16.66 -4.67
N ARG A 222 -25.80 -17.53 -3.67
CA ARG A 222 -25.09 -18.82 -3.69
C ARG A 222 -25.64 -19.75 -4.76
N GLU A 223 -26.96 -19.81 -4.90
CA GLU A 223 -27.63 -20.58 -5.95
C GLU A 223 -27.28 -20.08 -7.35
N LEU A 224 -27.25 -18.77 -7.56
CA LEU A 224 -26.80 -18.17 -8.82
C LEU A 224 -25.35 -18.50 -9.15
N ALA A 225 -24.46 -18.56 -8.16
CA ALA A 225 -23.06 -18.85 -8.35
C ALA A 225 -22.75 -20.35 -8.56
N GLN A 226 -23.58 -21.25 -8.02
CA GLN A 226 -23.32 -22.69 -7.97
C GLN A 226 -23.02 -23.33 -9.34
N PRO A 227 -23.75 -23.08 -10.43
CA PRO A 227 -23.44 -23.66 -11.74
C PRO A 227 -22.05 -23.27 -12.24
N PHE A 228 -21.58 -22.08 -11.92
CA PHE A 228 -20.28 -21.55 -12.33
C PHE A 228 -19.15 -22.12 -11.46
N VAL A 229 -19.40 -22.33 -10.18
CA VAL A 229 -18.46 -23.03 -9.28
C VAL A 229 -18.20 -24.45 -9.76
N ILE A 230 -19.28 -25.20 -10.10
CA ILE A 230 -19.18 -26.58 -10.63
C ILE A 230 -18.42 -26.57 -11.96
N TRP A 231 -18.73 -25.65 -12.85
CA TRP A 231 -18.03 -25.53 -14.14
C TRP A 231 -16.54 -25.23 -13.97
N GLN A 232 -16.21 -24.25 -13.13
CA GLN A 232 -14.83 -23.91 -12.83
C GLN A 232 -14.06 -25.12 -12.24
N GLN A 233 -14.67 -25.81 -11.28
CA GLN A 233 -14.07 -26.98 -10.66
C GLN A 233 -13.77 -28.08 -11.69
N GLY A 234 -14.71 -28.36 -12.60
CA GLY A 234 -14.51 -29.35 -13.66
C GLY A 234 -13.32 -29.01 -14.59
N ILE A 235 -13.14 -27.71 -14.90
CA ILE A 235 -11.97 -27.26 -15.66
C ILE A 235 -10.70 -27.48 -14.84
N VAL A 236 -10.68 -27.04 -13.59
CA VAL A 236 -9.50 -27.11 -12.73
C VAL A 236 -9.08 -28.56 -12.46
N ASP A 237 -10.02 -29.47 -12.27
CA ASP A 237 -9.72 -30.89 -12.07
C ASP A 237 -9.11 -31.55 -13.30
N ARG A 238 -9.53 -31.11 -14.50
CA ARG A 238 -8.85 -31.51 -15.74
C ARG A 238 -7.43 -30.99 -15.78
N GLN A 239 -7.21 -29.71 -15.42
CA GLN A 239 -5.87 -29.11 -15.41
C GLN A 239 -4.97 -29.70 -14.32
N ARG A 240 -5.52 -30.17 -13.21
CA ARG A 240 -4.80 -30.96 -12.18
C ARG A 240 -4.29 -32.28 -12.73
N ARG A 241 -5.13 -33.03 -13.44
CA ARG A 241 -4.72 -34.29 -14.08
C ARG A 241 -3.63 -34.10 -15.14
N LEU A 242 -3.57 -32.94 -15.78
CA LEU A 242 -2.53 -32.57 -16.73
C LEU A 242 -1.27 -31.98 -16.06
N GLY A 243 -1.21 -31.91 -14.72
CA GLY A 243 -0.10 -31.31 -13.98
C GLY A 243 0.06 -29.79 -14.15
N ARG A 244 -0.94 -29.11 -14.70
CA ARG A 244 -0.89 -27.66 -14.96
C ARG A 244 -1.37 -26.84 -13.77
N TYR A 245 -2.45 -27.23 -13.12
CA TYR A 245 -2.92 -26.61 -11.87
C TYR A 245 -2.47 -27.49 -10.69
N ILE A 246 -1.57 -26.98 -9.83
CA ILE A 246 -0.94 -27.78 -8.75
C ILE A 246 -1.32 -27.33 -7.34
N LEU A 247 -1.95 -26.16 -7.18
CA LEU A 247 -2.29 -25.68 -5.84
C LEU A 247 -3.46 -26.51 -5.26
N PRO A 248 -3.33 -26.97 -4.00
CA PRO A 248 -4.42 -27.65 -3.30
C PRO A 248 -5.49 -26.65 -2.83
N GLY A 249 -6.64 -27.18 -2.38
CA GLY A 249 -7.72 -26.39 -1.80
C GLY A 249 -8.56 -25.62 -2.81
N MET A 250 -9.11 -24.49 -2.36
CA MET A 250 -9.99 -23.64 -3.17
C MET A 250 -9.27 -23.07 -4.40
N VAL A 251 -10.01 -22.93 -5.50
CA VAL A 251 -9.46 -22.36 -6.73
C VAL A 251 -9.05 -20.91 -6.48
N SER A 252 -7.79 -20.57 -6.74
CA SER A 252 -7.24 -19.24 -6.57
C SER A 252 -6.81 -18.63 -7.90
N PHE A 253 -6.86 -17.29 -7.99
CA PHE A 253 -6.39 -16.58 -9.20
C PHE A 253 -4.90 -16.83 -9.45
N ALA A 254 -4.07 -16.87 -8.40
CA ALA A 254 -2.65 -17.18 -8.51
C ALA A 254 -2.40 -18.58 -9.05
N GLY A 255 -3.22 -19.57 -8.63
CA GLY A 255 -3.18 -20.92 -9.16
C GLY A 255 -3.53 -20.99 -10.64
N LEU A 256 -4.57 -20.26 -11.06
CA LEU A 256 -4.98 -20.17 -12.47
C LEU A 256 -3.92 -19.45 -13.32
N SER A 257 -3.34 -18.36 -12.82
CA SER A 257 -2.24 -17.66 -13.51
C SER A 257 -1.02 -18.57 -13.71
N SER A 258 -0.59 -19.26 -12.66
CA SER A 258 0.53 -20.22 -12.75
C SER A 258 0.22 -21.38 -13.68
N ALA A 259 -1.03 -21.85 -13.73
CA ALA A 259 -1.46 -22.87 -14.67
C ALA A 259 -1.44 -22.36 -16.13
N MET A 260 -1.81 -21.09 -16.33
CA MET A 260 -1.73 -20.41 -17.62
C MET A 260 -0.28 -20.37 -18.12
N ASP A 261 0.67 -19.97 -17.28
CA ASP A 261 2.10 -19.88 -17.65
C ASP A 261 2.69 -21.27 -17.98
N ARG A 262 2.34 -22.31 -17.20
CA ARG A 262 2.72 -23.69 -17.51
C ARG A 262 2.15 -24.16 -18.84
N SER A 263 0.92 -23.76 -19.16
CA SER A 263 0.27 -24.12 -20.42
C SER A 263 0.92 -23.43 -21.61
N LYS A 264 1.31 -22.16 -21.47
CA LYS A 264 2.09 -21.43 -22.47
C LYS A 264 3.48 -22.07 -22.68
N SER A 265 4.16 -22.44 -21.60
CA SER A 265 5.45 -23.14 -21.66
C SER A 265 5.33 -24.50 -22.34
N ALA A 266 4.21 -25.20 -22.16
CA ALA A 266 3.95 -26.46 -22.86
C ALA A 266 3.77 -26.26 -24.37
N ILE A 267 3.10 -25.18 -24.81
CA ILE A 267 3.02 -24.79 -26.22
C ILE A 267 4.42 -24.54 -26.78
N GLY A 268 5.28 -23.84 -26.04
CA GLY A 268 6.67 -23.59 -26.42
C GLY A 268 7.50 -24.88 -26.60
N ARG A 269 7.11 -25.98 -25.94
CA ARG A 269 7.71 -27.33 -26.12
C ARG A 269 7.05 -28.16 -27.20
N GLY A 270 6.08 -27.62 -27.95
CA GLY A 270 5.37 -28.33 -29.02
C GLY A 270 4.19 -29.20 -28.56
N GLU A 271 3.74 -29.09 -27.28
CA GLU A 271 2.63 -29.87 -26.77
C GLU A 271 1.28 -29.32 -27.26
N VAL A 272 0.59 -30.02 -28.17
CA VAL A 272 -0.74 -29.60 -28.69
C VAL A 272 -1.79 -29.41 -27.61
N SER A 273 -1.74 -30.21 -26.53
CA SER A 273 -2.63 -30.07 -25.38
C SER A 273 -2.52 -28.70 -24.64
N GLY A 274 -1.42 -27.97 -24.85
CA GLY A 274 -1.19 -26.63 -24.31
C GLY A 274 -2.21 -25.61 -24.80
N TYR A 275 -2.57 -25.61 -26.08
CA TYR A 275 -3.56 -24.68 -26.64
C TYR A 275 -4.94 -24.85 -26.02
N GLN A 276 -5.39 -26.10 -25.85
CA GLN A 276 -6.66 -26.40 -25.20
C GLN A 276 -6.65 -25.97 -23.73
N SER A 277 -5.53 -26.21 -23.03
CA SER A 277 -5.37 -25.80 -21.63
C SER A 277 -5.41 -24.29 -21.47
N VAL A 278 -4.72 -23.52 -22.31
CA VAL A 278 -4.77 -22.05 -22.32
C VAL A 278 -6.20 -21.55 -22.47
N SER A 279 -6.97 -22.10 -23.42
CA SER A 279 -8.37 -21.74 -23.63
C SER A 279 -9.24 -22.05 -22.40
N GLN A 280 -9.11 -23.25 -21.82
CA GLN A 280 -9.88 -23.67 -20.64
C GLN A 280 -9.53 -22.85 -19.39
N ILE A 281 -8.23 -22.58 -19.17
CA ILE A 281 -7.80 -21.76 -18.04
C ILE A 281 -8.30 -20.32 -18.19
N ALA A 282 -8.33 -19.77 -19.41
CA ALA A 282 -8.92 -18.45 -19.66
C ALA A 282 -10.41 -18.40 -19.28
N VAL A 283 -11.17 -19.46 -19.60
CA VAL A 283 -12.56 -19.59 -19.13
C VAL A 283 -12.60 -19.70 -17.62
N ALA A 284 -11.76 -20.53 -16.99
CA ALA A 284 -11.73 -20.66 -15.53
C ALA A 284 -11.37 -19.34 -14.82
N MET A 285 -10.55 -18.49 -15.43
CA MET A 285 -10.25 -17.14 -14.90
C MET A 285 -11.46 -16.21 -14.99
N ARG A 286 -12.23 -16.26 -16.07
CA ARG A 286 -13.50 -15.49 -16.19
C ARG A 286 -14.55 -15.96 -15.18
N LEU A 287 -14.71 -17.29 -15.05
CA LEU A 287 -15.57 -17.89 -14.03
C LEU A 287 -15.14 -17.46 -12.63
N HIS A 288 -13.83 -17.43 -12.37
CA HIS A 288 -13.29 -16.99 -11.11
C HIS A 288 -13.70 -15.56 -10.77
N HIS A 289 -13.66 -14.66 -11.75
CA HIS A 289 -14.09 -13.29 -11.56
C HIS A 289 -15.61 -13.18 -11.38
N LEU A 290 -16.39 -13.87 -12.21
CA LEU A 290 -17.86 -13.89 -12.12
C LEU A 290 -18.34 -14.41 -10.76
N ILE A 291 -17.80 -15.54 -10.29
CA ILE A 291 -18.11 -16.10 -8.96
C ILE A 291 -17.79 -15.09 -7.86
N ASN A 292 -16.67 -14.40 -7.98
CA ASN A 292 -16.32 -13.36 -7.01
C ASN A 292 -17.27 -12.16 -7.05
N CYS A 293 -17.69 -11.73 -8.23
CA CYS A 293 -18.70 -10.67 -8.36
C CYS A 293 -20.01 -11.11 -7.69
N LEU A 294 -20.52 -12.30 -7.99
CA LEU A 294 -21.75 -12.82 -7.40
C LEU A 294 -21.67 -12.95 -5.87
N LEU A 295 -20.61 -13.56 -5.35
CA LEU A 295 -20.55 -13.90 -3.92
C LEU A 295 -20.01 -12.80 -3.00
N SER A 296 -19.28 -11.81 -3.53
CA SER A 296 -18.62 -10.78 -2.71
C SER A 296 -18.98 -9.36 -3.09
N GLN A 297 -19.48 -9.10 -4.32
CA GLN A 297 -19.73 -7.74 -4.82
C GLN A 297 -21.22 -7.42 -4.99
N GLY A 298 -22.01 -8.33 -5.53
CA GLY A 298 -23.45 -8.18 -5.71
C GLY A 298 -23.94 -8.33 -7.14
N ILE A 299 -25.24 -8.14 -7.32
CA ILE A 299 -25.95 -8.29 -8.60
C ILE A 299 -25.44 -7.29 -9.63
N SER A 300 -25.41 -6.02 -9.27
CA SER A 300 -25.02 -4.93 -10.19
C SER A 300 -23.60 -5.08 -10.70
N ALA A 301 -22.65 -5.43 -9.84
CA ALA A 301 -21.27 -5.69 -10.22
C ALA A 301 -21.14 -6.91 -11.14
N SER A 302 -21.96 -7.94 -10.92
CA SER A 302 -21.99 -9.14 -11.76
C SER A 302 -22.54 -8.85 -13.15
N ARG A 303 -23.62 -8.07 -13.25
CA ARG A 303 -24.21 -7.60 -14.52
C ARG A 303 -23.18 -6.80 -15.30
N GLU A 304 -22.60 -5.78 -14.70
CA GLU A 304 -21.64 -4.90 -15.38
C GLU A 304 -20.36 -5.63 -15.81
N TYR A 305 -19.97 -6.68 -15.08
CA TYR A 305 -18.87 -7.54 -15.53
C TYR A 305 -19.20 -8.25 -16.85
N LEU A 306 -20.41 -8.80 -16.98
CA LEU A 306 -20.86 -9.50 -18.18
C LEU A 306 -21.05 -8.52 -19.34
N ASP A 307 -21.66 -7.35 -19.10
CA ASP A 307 -21.84 -6.28 -20.10
C ASP A 307 -20.49 -5.80 -20.67
N ARG A 308 -19.46 -5.69 -19.80
CA ARG A 308 -18.11 -5.37 -20.25
C ARG A 308 -17.46 -6.44 -21.11
N LEU A 309 -17.76 -7.71 -20.86
CA LEU A 309 -17.29 -8.79 -21.74
C LEU A 309 -17.96 -8.74 -23.11
N GLU A 310 -19.20 -8.28 -23.17
CA GLU A 310 -19.97 -8.16 -24.41
C GLU A 310 -19.56 -6.94 -25.24
N SER A 311 -19.38 -5.79 -24.59
CA SER A 311 -19.12 -4.49 -25.25
C SER A 311 -17.65 -4.08 -25.31
N GLY A 312 -16.76 -4.76 -24.59
CA GLY A 312 -15.35 -4.39 -24.48
C GLY A 312 -14.48 -4.82 -25.65
N ASP A 313 -13.23 -4.33 -25.67
CA ASP A 313 -12.22 -4.61 -26.72
C ASP A 313 -11.96 -6.12 -26.94
N ASP A 314 -12.15 -6.91 -25.91
CA ASP A 314 -12.00 -8.37 -25.94
C ASP A 314 -13.23 -9.12 -26.50
N SER A 315 -14.33 -8.45 -26.78
CA SER A 315 -15.58 -9.05 -27.28
C SER A 315 -15.41 -9.81 -28.61
N SER A 316 -14.45 -9.36 -29.43
CA SER A 316 -14.09 -10.00 -30.70
C SER A 316 -13.39 -11.35 -30.52
N LYS A 317 -12.81 -11.65 -29.35
CA LYS A 317 -12.10 -12.89 -29.08
C LYS A 317 -13.07 -14.07 -29.04
N LYS A 318 -12.77 -15.12 -29.82
CA LYS A 318 -13.57 -16.35 -29.87
C LYS A 318 -13.92 -16.89 -28.49
N SER A 319 -12.93 -16.93 -27.58
CA SER A 319 -13.11 -17.47 -26.24
C SER A 319 -14.06 -16.65 -25.34
N VAL A 320 -14.24 -15.37 -25.63
CA VAL A 320 -15.22 -14.50 -24.93
C VAL A 320 -16.60 -14.75 -25.48
N ARG A 321 -16.73 -14.78 -26.80
CA ARG A 321 -18.00 -15.09 -27.47
C ARG A 321 -18.53 -16.47 -27.09
N ASP A 322 -17.68 -17.49 -27.05
CA ASP A 322 -18.06 -18.84 -26.65
C ASP A 322 -18.52 -18.88 -25.18
N PHE A 323 -17.86 -18.11 -24.30
CA PHE A 323 -18.24 -17.98 -22.89
C PHE A 323 -19.62 -17.31 -22.75
N LEU A 324 -19.87 -16.20 -23.43
CA LEU A 324 -21.14 -15.47 -23.38
C LEU A 324 -22.31 -16.24 -24.03
N ARG A 325 -22.02 -17.14 -24.99
CA ARG A 325 -23.01 -18.02 -25.65
C ARG A 325 -23.41 -19.24 -24.81
N ASP A 326 -22.66 -19.56 -23.75
CA ASP A 326 -23.00 -20.67 -22.88
C ASP A 326 -24.39 -20.43 -22.25
N SER A 327 -25.24 -21.47 -22.25
CA SER A 327 -26.60 -21.35 -21.75
C SER A 327 -26.67 -20.83 -20.32
N ARG A 328 -25.75 -21.29 -19.46
CA ARG A 328 -25.67 -20.87 -18.04
C ARG A 328 -25.42 -19.38 -17.91
N VAL A 329 -24.54 -18.81 -18.76
CA VAL A 329 -24.23 -17.37 -18.74
C VAL A 329 -25.42 -16.56 -19.25
N ARG A 330 -26.10 -17.01 -20.30
CA ARG A 330 -27.30 -16.35 -20.82
C ARG A 330 -28.46 -16.39 -19.83
N ASP A 331 -28.69 -17.53 -19.19
CA ASP A 331 -29.73 -17.68 -18.16
C ASP A 331 -29.43 -16.78 -16.95
N LEU A 332 -28.14 -16.65 -16.57
CA LEU A 332 -27.72 -15.72 -15.53
C LEU A 332 -27.99 -14.27 -15.94
N LEU A 333 -27.60 -13.85 -17.16
CA LEU A 333 -27.87 -12.49 -17.65
C LEU A 333 -29.36 -12.14 -17.56
N GLY A 334 -30.23 -12.99 -18.05
CA GLY A 334 -31.70 -12.77 -17.98
C GLY A 334 -32.19 -12.65 -16.52
N LYS A 335 -31.65 -13.43 -15.58
CA LYS A 335 -31.98 -13.29 -14.15
C LYS A 335 -31.46 -11.98 -13.57
N LEU A 336 -30.20 -11.63 -13.82
CA LEU A 336 -29.57 -10.40 -13.28
C LEU A 336 -30.26 -9.13 -13.78
N GLU A 337 -30.85 -9.12 -15.01
CA GLU A 337 -31.61 -7.99 -15.55
C GLU A 337 -32.86 -7.67 -14.75
N SER A 338 -33.52 -8.71 -14.22
CA SER A 338 -34.77 -8.59 -13.48
C SER A 338 -34.64 -8.51 -11.96
N MET A 339 -33.42 -8.71 -11.43
CA MET A 339 -33.18 -8.71 -9.99
C MET A 339 -32.67 -7.36 -9.48
N ASP A 340 -33.17 -6.94 -8.33
CA ASP A 340 -32.63 -5.84 -7.55
C ASP A 340 -31.34 -6.26 -6.81
N GLU A 341 -30.60 -5.28 -6.30
CA GLU A 341 -29.40 -5.55 -5.50
C GLU A 341 -29.79 -6.13 -4.13
N ILE A 342 -29.42 -7.38 -3.89
CA ILE A 342 -29.75 -8.13 -2.67
C ILE A 342 -28.55 -8.46 -1.80
N HIS A 343 -27.32 -8.09 -2.21
CA HIS A 343 -26.13 -8.46 -1.46
C HIS A 343 -26.08 -7.77 -0.08
N SER A 344 -25.97 -8.55 0.97
CA SER A 344 -26.06 -8.10 2.36
C SER A 344 -25.01 -7.04 2.74
N LYS A 345 -23.86 -6.99 2.08
CA LYS A 345 -22.83 -5.95 2.30
C LYS A 345 -23.34 -4.55 1.94
N ILE A 346 -24.09 -4.39 0.83
CA ILE A 346 -24.66 -3.09 0.44
C ILE A 346 -25.58 -2.58 1.55
N GLY A 347 -26.48 -3.44 2.03
CA GLY A 347 -27.36 -3.11 3.14
C GLY A 347 -26.61 -2.81 4.45
N ALA A 348 -25.52 -3.53 4.73
CA ALA A 348 -24.67 -3.28 5.88
C ALA A 348 -24.00 -1.90 5.81
N VAL A 349 -23.38 -1.54 4.68
CA VAL A 349 -22.76 -0.22 4.47
C VAL A 349 -23.80 0.89 4.64
N ARG A 350 -24.95 0.75 3.97
CA ARG A 350 -26.06 1.74 4.08
C ARG A 350 -26.49 1.95 5.54
N ARG A 351 -26.61 0.86 6.32
CA ARG A 351 -27.00 0.92 7.73
C ARG A 351 -25.94 1.63 8.58
N MET A 352 -24.66 1.28 8.39
CA MET A 352 -23.57 1.88 9.15
C MET A 352 -23.43 3.38 8.87
N ILE A 353 -23.53 3.81 7.61
CA ILE A 353 -23.48 5.22 7.23
C ILE A 353 -24.64 5.97 7.88
N ARG A 354 -25.87 5.45 7.73
CA ARG A 354 -27.06 6.07 8.33
C ARG A 354 -26.97 6.18 9.83
N GLU A 355 -26.51 5.14 10.51
CA GLU A 355 -26.35 5.13 11.97
C GLU A 355 -25.28 6.11 12.42
N ARG A 356 -24.15 6.19 11.74
CA ARG A 356 -23.07 7.14 12.06
C ARG A 356 -23.55 8.58 11.91
N LEU A 357 -24.18 8.93 10.79
CA LEU A 357 -24.66 10.29 10.53
C LEU A 357 -25.87 10.69 11.39
N ARG A 358 -26.64 9.70 11.87
CA ARG A 358 -27.68 9.98 12.90
C ARG A 358 -27.10 10.29 14.26
N ARG A 359 -25.98 9.65 14.64
CA ARG A 359 -25.29 9.94 15.92
C ARG A 359 -24.58 11.29 15.89
N ASP A 360 -23.95 11.59 14.77
CA ASP A 360 -23.23 12.83 14.54
C ASP A 360 -23.30 13.22 13.06
N SER A 361 -24.13 14.22 12.76
CA SER A 361 -24.35 14.72 11.39
C SER A 361 -23.12 15.38 10.77
N GLY A 362 -22.14 15.79 11.59
CA GLY A 362 -20.86 16.34 11.15
C GLY A 362 -19.83 15.27 10.81
N SER A 363 -20.12 13.97 11.03
CA SER A 363 -19.21 12.87 10.74
C SER A 363 -18.94 12.76 9.25
N ARG A 364 -17.71 12.34 8.93
CA ARG A 364 -17.25 12.02 7.58
C ARG A 364 -17.02 10.53 7.47
N VAL A 365 -17.52 9.93 6.38
CA VAL A 365 -17.41 8.50 6.12
C VAL A 365 -16.69 8.26 4.81
N ILE A 366 -15.75 7.30 4.80
CA ILE A 366 -15.10 6.82 3.57
C ILE A 366 -15.42 5.35 3.39
N VAL A 367 -15.85 4.97 2.18
CA VAL A 367 -16.08 3.58 1.80
C VAL A 367 -15.12 3.21 0.67
N PHE A 368 -14.34 2.18 0.88
CA PHE A 368 -13.44 1.63 -0.12
C PHE A 368 -13.98 0.34 -0.71
N ALA A 369 -13.99 0.27 -2.04
CA ALA A 369 -14.30 -0.96 -2.78
C ALA A 369 -13.37 -1.10 -3.99
N ASN A 370 -13.02 -2.34 -4.38
CA ASN A 370 -12.10 -2.60 -5.50
C ASN A 370 -12.71 -2.33 -6.87
N TYR A 371 -14.04 -2.42 -6.96
CA TYR A 371 -14.75 -2.34 -8.24
C TYR A 371 -15.56 -1.05 -8.35
N ARG A 372 -15.47 -0.40 -9.53
CA ARG A 372 -16.26 0.81 -9.82
C ARG A 372 -17.77 0.52 -9.79
N ASP A 373 -18.13 -0.67 -10.17
CA ASP A 373 -19.50 -1.15 -10.23
C ASP A 373 -20.09 -1.23 -8.82
N THR A 374 -19.32 -1.72 -7.87
CA THR A 374 -19.68 -1.72 -6.44
C THR A 374 -19.86 -0.29 -5.93
N ILE A 375 -18.99 0.65 -6.34
CA ILE A 375 -19.14 2.08 -5.98
C ILE A 375 -20.45 2.64 -6.55
N SER A 376 -20.80 2.33 -7.80
CA SER A 376 -22.05 2.77 -8.39
C SER A 376 -23.27 2.18 -7.66
N SER A 377 -23.24 0.89 -7.30
CA SER A 377 -24.31 0.26 -6.52
C SER A 377 -24.45 0.88 -5.13
N LEU A 378 -23.33 1.19 -4.48
CA LEU A 378 -23.34 1.88 -3.19
C LEU A 378 -23.94 3.28 -3.33
N GLU A 379 -23.54 4.06 -4.33
CA GLU A 379 -24.10 5.39 -4.60
C GLU A 379 -25.62 5.31 -4.76
N THR A 380 -26.11 4.45 -5.65
CA THR A 380 -27.56 4.24 -5.85
C THR A 380 -28.26 3.81 -4.55
N SER A 381 -27.63 2.96 -3.75
CA SER A 381 -28.20 2.51 -2.47
C SER A 381 -28.27 3.61 -1.41
N LEU A 382 -27.45 4.64 -1.52
CA LEU A 382 -27.40 5.79 -0.62
C LEU A 382 -28.32 6.92 -1.07
N ASP A 383 -28.76 6.90 -2.33
CA ASP A 383 -29.70 7.90 -2.86
C ASP A 383 -30.99 7.95 -2.02
N GLY A 384 -31.45 9.16 -1.75
CA GLY A 384 -32.64 9.41 -0.96
C GLY A 384 -32.48 9.20 0.55
N LEU A 385 -31.27 8.89 1.06
CA LEU A 385 -31.02 8.90 2.49
C LEU A 385 -30.88 10.35 2.99
N GLU A 386 -31.62 10.65 4.04
CA GLU A 386 -31.59 11.96 4.71
C GLU A 386 -30.18 12.24 5.27
N ASN A 387 -29.69 13.46 5.06
CA ASN A 387 -28.38 13.92 5.47
C ASN A 387 -27.17 13.19 4.86
N VAL A 388 -27.33 12.41 3.80
CA VAL A 388 -26.22 11.77 3.07
C VAL A 388 -25.92 12.55 1.78
N LYS A 389 -24.69 13.01 1.65
CA LYS A 389 -24.13 13.60 0.43
C LYS A 389 -22.91 12.79 0.01
N ALA A 390 -23.15 11.83 -0.90
CA ALA A 390 -22.10 10.94 -1.38
C ALA A 390 -21.43 11.52 -2.62
N VAL A 391 -20.09 11.39 -2.69
CA VAL A 391 -19.29 11.71 -3.87
C VAL A 391 -18.40 10.52 -4.24
N ARG A 392 -18.20 10.32 -5.55
CA ARG A 392 -17.36 9.24 -6.06
C ARG A 392 -15.94 9.69 -6.31
N PHE A 393 -15.01 8.85 -5.89
CA PHE A 393 -13.58 8.99 -6.16
C PHE A 393 -13.06 7.74 -6.86
N VAL A 394 -12.80 7.85 -8.17
CA VAL A 394 -12.37 6.72 -9.01
C VAL A 394 -11.09 7.07 -9.78
N GLY A 395 -10.31 6.06 -10.16
CA GLY A 395 -9.04 6.24 -10.87
C GLY A 395 -9.21 6.85 -12.27
N GLN A 396 -8.09 7.34 -12.84
CA GLN A 396 -8.03 8.12 -14.08
C GLN A 396 -8.30 7.29 -15.33
N SER A 397 -8.03 5.98 -15.30
CA SER A 397 -8.18 5.12 -16.49
C SER A 397 -9.64 5.04 -16.94
N SER A 398 -9.94 5.45 -18.17
CA SER A 398 -11.24 5.17 -18.80
C SER A 398 -11.29 3.70 -19.16
N ARG A 399 -12.30 2.97 -18.65
CA ARG A 399 -12.54 1.55 -18.97
C ARG A 399 -14.04 1.32 -19.18
N GLY A 400 -14.40 0.59 -20.25
CA GLY A 400 -15.77 0.17 -20.51
C GLY A 400 -16.75 1.34 -20.71
N GLY A 401 -16.38 2.39 -21.46
CA GLY A 401 -17.27 3.50 -21.79
C GLY A 401 -17.50 4.53 -20.67
N ARG A 402 -17.00 4.31 -19.44
CA ARG A 402 -17.04 5.28 -18.34
C ARG A 402 -15.72 6.03 -18.23
N GLN A 403 -15.79 7.37 -18.25
CA GLN A 403 -14.63 8.23 -18.06
C GLN A 403 -14.09 8.10 -16.63
N GLY A 404 -12.77 7.91 -16.49
CA GLY A 404 -12.07 8.11 -15.23
C GLY A 404 -12.09 9.59 -14.82
N LEU A 405 -11.86 9.87 -13.55
CA LEU A 405 -11.71 11.24 -13.09
C LEU A 405 -10.34 11.78 -13.52
N SER A 406 -10.33 12.95 -14.16
CA SER A 406 -9.07 13.66 -14.43
C SER A 406 -8.36 14.03 -13.11
N PRO A 407 -7.04 14.20 -13.09
CA PRO A 407 -6.32 14.62 -11.87
C PRO A 407 -6.91 15.86 -11.21
N LYS A 408 -7.34 16.83 -12.01
CA LYS A 408 -7.97 18.06 -11.53
C LYS A 408 -9.32 17.78 -10.84
N ASN A 409 -10.11 16.89 -11.42
CA ASN A 409 -11.41 16.51 -10.84
C ASN A 409 -11.22 15.67 -9.57
N GLN A 410 -10.19 14.83 -9.51
CA GLN A 410 -9.85 14.09 -8.28
C GLN A 410 -9.54 15.04 -7.12
N VAL A 411 -8.73 16.07 -7.35
CA VAL A 411 -8.44 17.11 -6.34
C VAL A 411 -9.74 17.81 -5.92
N GLY A 412 -10.59 18.20 -6.88
CA GLY A 412 -11.86 18.88 -6.59
C GLY A 412 -12.80 18.05 -5.70
N VAL A 413 -12.92 16.74 -5.97
CA VAL A 413 -13.74 15.82 -5.14
C VAL A 413 -13.19 15.71 -3.71
N LEU A 414 -11.87 15.61 -3.56
CA LEU A 414 -11.25 15.56 -2.23
C LEU A 414 -11.42 16.87 -1.47
N ASP A 415 -11.34 18.01 -2.15
CA ASP A 415 -11.55 19.32 -1.54
C ASP A 415 -13.02 19.54 -1.16
N GLU A 416 -13.98 19.09 -1.96
CA GLU A 416 -15.40 19.07 -1.63
C GLU A 416 -15.65 18.27 -0.34
N PHE A 417 -15.06 17.08 -0.23
CA PHE A 417 -15.16 16.25 0.97
C PHE A 417 -14.44 16.89 2.18
N ARG A 418 -13.25 17.51 1.98
CA ARG A 418 -12.53 18.22 3.06
C ARG A 418 -13.29 19.41 3.61
N ASN A 419 -13.97 20.13 2.74
CA ASN A 419 -14.70 21.35 3.09
C ASN A 419 -16.13 21.09 3.59
N GLY A 420 -16.55 19.81 3.65
CA GLY A 420 -17.87 19.41 4.15
C GLY A 420 -19.00 19.60 3.12
N GLY A 421 -18.70 19.84 1.83
CA GLY A 421 -19.67 19.82 0.75
C GLY A 421 -20.28 18.43 0.56
N ALA A 422 -19.48 17.39 0.76
CA ALA A 422 -19.88 15.99 0.86
C ALA A 422 -19.48 15.40 2.22
N ASN A 423 -20.25 14.42 2.71
CA ASN A 423 -19.96 13.72 3.97
C ASN A 423 -19.69 12.23 3.80
N VAL A 424 -19.91 11.68 2.60
CA VAL A 424 -19.57 10.30 2.26
C VAL A 424 -18.70 10.28 1.00
N LEU A 425 -17.52 9.67 1.10
CA LEU A 425 -16.61 9.47 -0.03
C LEU A 425 -16.62 7.98 -0.42
N LEU A 426 -17.04 7.68 -1.65
CA LEU A 426 -17.03 6.34 -2.21
C LEU A 426 -15.82 6.19 -3.13
N ALA A 427 -14.80 5.43 -2.72
CA ALA A 427 -13.51 5.35 -3.40
C ALA A 427 -13.20 3.94 -3.93
N THR A 428 -12.68 3.84 -5.17
CA THR A 428 -12.36 2.53 -5.78
C THR A 428 -11.07 1.90 -5.30
N SER A 429 -10.13 2.60 -4.82
CA SER A 429 -8.93 2.11 -4.14
C SER A 429 -8.09 3.29 -3.66
N ILE A 430 -7.28 3.02 -2.64
CA ILE A 430 -6.24 3.94 -2.18
C ILE A 430 -5.00 3.79 -3.08
N GLY A 431 -5.03 2.88 -4.03
CA GLY A 431 -3.88 2.43 -4.81
C GLY A 431 -3.34 3.39 -5.86
N GLU A 432 -3.91 4.57 -6.03
CA GLU A 432 -3.17 5.66 -6.65
C GLU A 432 -2.25 6.24 -5.55
N GLU A 433 -1.03 5.74 -5.51
CA GLU A 433 0.04 6.22 -4.66
C GLU A 433 0.12 7.74 -4.74
N GLY A 434 0.07 8.38 -3.56
CA GLY A 434 0.24 9.82 -3.47
C GLY A 434 -1.00 10.68 -3.30
N LEU A 435 -2.18 10.10 -3.15
CA LEU A 435 -3.35 10.90 -2.80
C LEU A 435 -3.48 11.06 -1.28
N ASP A 436 -3.52 12.30 -0.85
CA ASP A 436 -3.78 12.64 0.55
C ASP A 436 -5.27 12.47 0.86
N ILE A 437 -5.62 11.27 1.37
CA ILE A 437 -6.99 10.97 1.76
C ILE A 437 -7.34 11.77 3.01
N PRO A 438 -8.44 12.52 2.99
CA PRO A 438 -8.88 13.31 4.14
C PRO A 438 -9.14 12.44 5.38
N SER A 439 -9.08 13.06 6.56
CA SER A 439 -9.49 12.40 7.80
C SER A 439 -10.98 12.06 7.77
N ALA A 440 -11.35 10.89 8.28
CA ALA A 440 -12.72 10.43 8.39
C ALA A 440 -13.01 9.85 9.77
N ASP A 441 -14.27 9.95 10.19
CA ASP A 441 -14.73 9.42 11.48
C ASP A 441 -15.11 7.94 11.41
N LEU A 442 -15.42 7.46 10.20
CA LEU A 442 -15.69 6.07 9.89
C LEU A 442 -15.07 5.72 8.54
N VAL A 443 -14.32 4.64 8.51
CA VAL A 443 -13.80 4.06 7.26
C VAL A 443 -14.31 2.65 7.12
N ILE A 444 -14.95 2.35 5.99
CA ILE A 444 -15.49 1.03 5.69
C ILE A 444 -14.74 0.43 4.49
N PHE A 445 -14.18 -0.75 4.67
CA PHE A 445 -13.65 -1.57 3.59
C PHE A 445 -14.71 -2.57 3.17
N TYR A 446 -15.20 -2.45 1.94
CA TYR A 446 -16.21 -3.37 1.39
C TYR A 446 -15.67 -4.80 1.22
N GLU A 447 -14.37 -4.93 0.96
CA GLU A 447 -13.63 -6.18 0.99
C GLU A 447 -12.30 -6.04 1.73
N PRO A 448 -11.74 -7.14 2.26
CA PRO A 448 -10.47 -7.11 2.97
C PRO A 448 -9.29 -6.86 2.01
N VAL A 449 -8.86 -5.63 1.91
CA VAL A 449 -7.68 -5.22 1.13
C VAL A 449 -6.56 -4.81 2.07
N SER A 450 -5.61 -5.71 2.23
CA SER A 450 -4.56 -5.59 3.25
C SER A 450 -3.63 -4.39 3.08
N SER A 451 -3.35 -3.98 1.83
CA SER A 451 -2.51 -2.81 1.54
C SER A 451 -3.18 -1.51 1.96
N GLU A 452 -4.48 -1.38 1.66
CA GLU A 452 -5.25 -0.18 1.94
C GLU A 452 -5.62 -0.05 3.42
N ILE A 453 -6.01 -1.14 4.06
CA ILE A 453 -6.26 -1.17 5.50
C ILE A 453 -5.02 -0.67 6.26
N ARG A 454 -3.83 -1.13 5.87
CA ARG A 454 -2.56 -0.68 6.44
C ARG A 454 -2.28 0.79 6.15
N THR A 455 -2.57 1.25 4.94
CA THR A 455 -2.37 2.66 4.58
C THR A 455 -3.22 3.57 5.46
N ILE A 456 -4.44 3.17 5.77
CA ILE A 456 -5.31 3.93 6.68
C ILE A 456 -4.88 3.79 8.14
N GLN A 457 -4.57 2.58 8.62
CA GLN A 457 -3.97 2.39 9.95
C GLN A 457 -2.75 3.28 10.15
N ARG A 458 -1.96 3.44 9.10
CA ARG A 458 -0.73 4.24 9.10
C ARG A 458 -1.00 5.75 9.07
N ARG A 459 -2.04 6.22 8.35
CA ARG A 459 -2.38 7.65 8.25
C ARG A 459 -3.07 8.20 9.50
N GLY A 460 -3.84 7.38 10.20
CA GLY A 460 -4.49 7.76 11.45
C GLY A 460 -3.56 8.13 12.59
N ARG A 461 -2.28 7.92 12.38
CA ARG A 461 -1.23 8.11 13.38
C ARG A 461 -0.42 9.40 13.20
N THR A 462 -0.59 10.13 12.09
CA THR A 462 0.25 11.30 11.75
C THR A 462 -0.40 12.65 11.99
N GLY A 463 -1.54 12.75 12.65
CA GLY A 463 -2.17 14.05 12.87
C GLY A 463 -2.97 14.12 14.16
N ARG A 464 -3.00 15.30 14.77
CA ARG A 464 -3.73 15.68 15.99
C ARG A 464 -5.27 15.44 15.94
N ARG A 465 -5.79 14.75 14.89
CA ARG A 465 -7.19 14.36 14.77
C ARG A 465 -7.27 12.83 14.77
N ARG A 466 -8.04 12.30 15.73
CA ARG A 466 -8.34 10.87 15.85
C ARG A 466 -8.94 10.38 14.53
N LEU A 467 -8.36 9.35 13.91
CA LEU A 467 -9.12 8.54 12.98
C LEU A 467 -10.24 7.86 13.76
N GLY A 468 -11.42 7.90 13.16
CA GLY A 468 -12.57 7.21 13.66
C GLY A 468 -12.43 5.68 13.60
N GLU A 469 -13.55 5.03 13.66
CA GLU A 469 -13.69 3.58 13.57
C GLU A 469 -13.33 3.07 12.16
N VAL A 470 -12.62 1.94 12.08
CA VAL A 470 -12.36 1.23 10.81
C VAL A 470 -13.09 -0.10 10.83
N ILE A 471 -13.90 -0.34 9.80
CA ILE A 471 -14.67 -1.57 9.63
C ILE A 471 -14.25 -2.26 8.34
N VAL A 472 -14.05 -3.58 8.42
CA VAL A 472 -13.77 -4.45 7.27
C VAL A 472 -14.91 -5.45 7.12
N LEU A 473 -15.57 -5.46 5.97
CA LEU A 473 -16.64 -6.40 5.67
C LEU A 473 -16.07 -7.68 5.05
N ILE A 474 -16.48 -8.81 5.59
CA ILE A 474 -16.06 -10.14 5.15
C ILE A 474 -17.31 -10.93 4.76
N ALA A 475 -17.44 -11.30 3.48
CA ALA A 475 -18.51 -12.19 3.04
C ALA A 475 -18.18 -13.63 3.44
N GLU A 476 -19.06 -14.25 4.22
CA GLU A 476 -18.88 -15.59 4.78
C GLU A 476 -18.84 -16.68 3.69
N GLY A 477 -17.91 -17.61 3.83
CA GLY A 477 -17.72 -18.73 2.91
C GLY A 477 -17.24 -18.29 1.53
N THR A 478 -16.61 -17.12 1.43
CA THR A 478 -16.05 -16.57 0.19
C THR A 478 -14.53 -16.38 0.29
N ARG A 479 -13.96 -15.81 -0.74
CA ARG A 479 -12.52 -15.46 -0.76
C ARG A 479 -12.13 -14.37 0.21
N ASP A 480 -13.07 -13.60 0.68
CA ASP A 480 -12.80 -12.53 1.64
C ASP A 480 -12.13 -13.09 2.89
N GLU A 481 -12.56 -14.28 3.37
CA GLU A 481 -11.93 -14.97 4.50
C GLU A 481 -10.46 -15.34 4.22
N GLY A 482 -10.18 -15.81 2.99
CA GLY A 482 -8.83 -16.16 2.57
C GLY A 482 -7.91 -14.95 2.33
N ALA A 483 -8.48 -13.79 2.00
CA ALA A 483 -7.73 -12.60 1.68
C ALA A 483 -6.97 -12.06 2.91
N LYS A 484 -7.56 -12.12 4.09
CA LYS A 484 -6.92 -11.76 5.36
C LYS A 484 -5.70 -12.63 5.65
N ALA A 485 -5.87 -13.95 5.61
CA ALA A 485 -4.77 -14.89 5.85
C ALA A 485 -3.63 -14.71 4.82
N ALA A 486 -3.99 -14.45 3.56
CA ALA A 486 -3.03 -14.17 2.50
C ALA A 486 -2.28 -12.83 2.73
N ALA A 487 -2.92 -11.87 3.36
CA ALA A 487 -2.34 -10.59 3.72
C ALA A 487 -1.29 -10.70 4.81
N VAL A 488 -1.62 -11.38 5.89
CA VAL A 488 -0.69 -11.66 7.00
C VAL A 488 0.55 -12.40 6.49
N ARG A 489 0.35 -13.46 5.69
CA ARG A 489 1.46 -14.23 5.10
C ARG A 489 2.34 -13.38 4.18
N ARG A 490 1.76 -12.43 3.42
CA ARG A 490 2.55 -11.53 2.56
C ARG A 490 3.45 -10.61 3.38
N GLU A 491 2.97 -10.12 4.51
CA GLU A 491 3.76 -9.28 5.42
C GLU A 491 4.93 -10.06 6.01
N GLU A 492 4.64 -11.24 6.58
CA GLU A 492 5.69 -12.10 7.11
C GLU A 492 6.73 -12.44 6.04
N ASN A 493 6.28 -12.76 4.81
CA ASN A 493 7.18 -13.05 3.70
C ASN A 493 8.01 -11.82 3.30
N MET A 494 7.42 -10.62 3.33
CA MET A 494 8.13 -9.37 3.06
C MET A 494 9.22 -9.14 4.12
N GLN A 495 8.88 -9.27 5.39
CA GLN A 495 9.86 -9.12 6.47
C GLN A 495 11.00 -10.15 6.35
N ARG A 496 10.66 -11.43 6.12
CA ARG A 496 11.66 -12.49 5.88
C ARG A 496 12.54 -12.19 4.67
N ALA A 497 11.96 -11.67 3.58
CA ALA A 497 12.69 -11.31 2.37
C ALA A 497 13.69 -10.19 2.65
N VAL A 498 13.25 -9.12 3.31
CA VAL A 498 14.11 -7.97 3.67
C VAL A 498 15.23 -8.40 4.60
N HIS A 499 14.94 -9.13 5.68
CA HIS A 499 15.97 -9.64 6.60
C HIS A 499 16.97 -10.57 5.91
N ARG A 500 16.51 -11.41 4.98
CA ARG A 500 17.41 -12.28 4.20
C ARG A 500 18.37 -11.49 3.33
N VAL A 501 17.88 -10.45 2.64
CA VAL A 501 18.73 -9.59 1.80
C VAL A 501 19.69 -8.76 2.67
N ARG A 502 19.18 -8.15 3.76
CA ARG A 502 20.00 -7.40 4.72
C ARG A 502 21.19 -8.19 5.25
N ARG A 503 21.02 -9.48 5.53
CA ARG A 503 22.13 -10.36 6.01
C ARG A 503 23.20 -10.59 4.94
N GLY A 504 22.87 -10.45 3.66
CA GLY A 504 23.80 -10.60 2.53
C GLY A 504 24.52 -9.30 2.15
N LEU A 505 24.13 -8.16 2.70
CA LEU A 505 24.81 -6.88 2.48
C LEU A 505 26.06 -6.78 3.35
N PRO A 506 27.06 -5.97 2.94
CA PRO A 506 28.25 -5.73 3.75
C PRO A 506 27.88 -5.27 5.16
N ARG A 507 28.57 -5.80 6.18
CA ARG A 507 28.42 -5.30 7.54
C ARG A 507 29.11 -3.94 7.60
N VAL A 508 28.32 -2.89 7.53
CA VAL A 508 28.82 -1.53 7.79
C VAL A 508 28.96 -1.36 9.30
N HIS A 509 30.07 -0.82 9.76
CA HIS A 509 30.26 -0.49 11.17
C HIS A 509 29.12 0.37 11.69
N HIS A 510 28.84 0.28 12.99
CA HIS A 510 27.82 1.13 13.62
C HIS A 510 28.16 2.59 13.32
N SER A 511 27.16 3.35 12.92
CA SER A 511 27.22 4.78 12.80
C SER A 511 27.61 5.36 14.17
N ASP A 512 28.55 6.27 14.18
CA ASP A 512 29.01 6.98 15.37
C ASP A 512 28.08 8.16 15.73
N LEU A 513 26.98 8.34 14.99
CA LEU A 513 26.02 9.44 15.12
C LEU A 513 26.59 10.83 14.79
N SER A 514 27.77 10.90 14.15
CA SER A 514 28.43 12.16 13.79
C SER A 514 27.65 12.99 12.75
N ASN A 515 26.83 12.34 11.91
CA ASN A 515 25.98 13.06 10.96
C ASN A 515 24.77 13.76 11.64
N LEU A 516 24.63 13.66 12.96
CA LEU A 516 23.59 14.34 13.71
C LEU A 516 24.07 15.63 14.39
N ASP A 517 25.31 16.03 14.22
CA ASP A 517 25.87 17.22 14.88
C ASP A 517 25.16 18.52 14.48
N GLY A 518 24.53 18.59 13.29
CA GLY A 518 23.71 19.71 12.86
C GLY A 518 22.31 19.78 13.49
N PHE A 519 21.91 18.78 14.28
CA PHE A 519 20.58 18.68 14.88
C PHE A 519 20.61 18.86 16.40
N VAL A 520 19.69 19.68 16.91
CA VAL A 520 19.49 19.93 18.34
C VAL A 520 18.07 19.55 18.71
N ILE A 521 17.90 18.89 19.84
CA ILE A 521 16.58 18.54 20.38
C ILE A 521 16.15 19.60 21.41
N GLN A 522 15.04 20.26 21.13
CA GLN A 522 14.44 21.26 22.03
C GLN A 522 13.31 20.65 22.84
N ASN A 523 13.39 20.79 24.16
CA ASN A 523 12.36 20.33 25.11
C ASN A 523 12.21 21.32 26.25
N GLU A 524 11.07 22.02 26.33
CA GLU A 524 10.66 22.89 27.45
C GLU A 524 11.77 23.80 28.01
N GLY A 525 12.56 24.41 27.12
CA GLY A 525 13.65 25.34 27.49
C GLY A 525 15.01 24.69 27.74
N SER A 526 15.16 23.39 27.48
CA SER A 526 16.44 22.68 27.43
C SER A 526 16.78 22.28 25.98
N GLU A 527 18.05 22.39 25.64
CA GLU A 527 18.62 21.96 24.37
C GLU A 527 19.54 20.77 24.61
N LEU A 528 19.42 19.73 23.81
CA LEU A 528 20.24 18.54 23.86
C LEU A 528 20.74 18.19 22.45
N PRO A 529 22.02 17.91 22.20
CA PRO A 529 22.51 17.40 20.94
C PRO A 529 21.75 16.12 20.52
N ALA A 530 21.43 15.99 19.24
CA ALA A 530 20.61 14.86 18.78
C ALA A 530 21.31 13.50 18.95
N ASN A 531 22.63 13.46 18.84
CA ASN A 531 23.45 12.27 19.12
C ASN A 531 23.31 11.81 20.58
N GLU A 532 23.37 12.74 21.54
CA GLU A 532 23.19 12.45 22.98
C GLU A 532 21.76 11.99 23.28
N PHE A 533 20.76 12.62 22.65
CA PHE A 533 19.35 12.20 22.75
C PHE A 533 19.16 10.75 22.31
N VAL A 534 19.75 10.37 21.18
CA VAL A 534 19.66 8.99 20.67
C VAL A 534 20.35 8.01 21.64
N ILE A 535 21.51 8.37 22.19
CA ILE A 535 22.24 7.54 23.17
C ILE A 535 21.40 7.37 24.45
N PHE A 536 20.84 8.46 24.97
CA PHE A 536 19.99 8.44 26.16
C PHE A 536 18.76 7.54 25.97
N GLU A 537 18.05 7.69 24.85
CA GLU A 537 16.88 6.86 24.52
C GLU A 537 17.25 5.37 24.32
N ARG A 538 18.44 5.06 23.78
CA ARG A 538 18.97 3.69 23.71
C ARG A 538 19.24 3.09 25.10
N GLN A 539 19.80 3.86 26.01
CA GLN A 539 20.10 3.42 27.38
C GLN A 539 18.82 3.18 28.18
N LYS A 540 17.89 4.13 28.14
CA LYS A 540 16.59 4.03 28.79
C LYS A 540 15.86 2.74 28.43
N ARG A 541 15.86 2.38 27.15
CA ARG A 541 15.21 1.14 26.68
C ARG A 541 15.91 -0.13 27.14
N ARG A 542 17.25 -0.12 27.20
CA ARG A 542 17.99 -1.27 27.72
C ARG A 542 17.63 -1.55 29.18
N SER A 543 17.41 -0.50 29.98
CA SER A 543 16.97 -0.66 31.36
C SER A 543 15.53 -1.16 31.47
N GLU A 544 14.60 -0.65 30.64
CA GLU A 544 13.20 -1.10 30.62
C GLU A 544 13.06 -2.58 30.22
N ILE A 545 13.83 -3.06 29.23
CA ILE A 545 13.84 -4.47 28.83
C ILE A 545 14.42 -5.35 29.95
N SER A 546 15.48 -4.92 30.64
CA SER A 546 16.05 -5.70 31.74
C SER A 546 15.12 -5.79 32.94
N GLU A 547 14.28 -4.78 33.19
CA GLU A 547 13.27 -4.80 34.26
C GLU A 547 12.08 -5.70 33.92
N THR A 548 11.65 -5.73 32.64
CA THR A 548 10.56 -6.62 32.18
C THR A 548 10.98 -8.08 32.18
N ASP A 549 12.22 -8.40 31.81
CA ASP A 549 12.76 -9.76 31.87
C ASP A 549 12.95 -10.23 33.31
N SER A 550 13.32 -9.36 34.24
CA SER A 550 13.42 -9.69 35.67
C SER A 550 12.04 -9.92 36.31
N THR A 551 11.04 -9.14 35.93
CA THR A 551 9.66 -9.28 36.43
C THR A 551 8.98 -10.55 35.90
N SER A 552 9.24 -10.91 34.66
CA SER A 552 8.74 -12.17 34.07
C SER A 552 9.44 -13.40 34.67
N ALA A 553 10.72 -13.31 35.01
CA ALA A 553 11.44 -14.37 35.73
C ALA A 553 10.97 -14.56 37.17
N GLU A 554 10.57 -13.50 37.87
CA GLU A 554 9.98 -13.59 39.21
C GLU A 554 8.57 -14.16 39.20
N ILE A 555 7.74 -13.88 38.18
CA ILE A 555 6.40 -14.46 38.02
C ILE A 555 6.47 -15.96 37.72
N ASP A 556 7.43 -16.41 36.91
CA ASP A 556 7.64 -17.84 36.62
C ASP A 556 8.23 -18.57 37.83
N SER A 557 9.01 -17.93 38.68
CA SER A 557 9.55 -18.54 39.90
C SER A 557 8.53 -18.68 41.03
N THR A 558 7.45 -17.90 41.05
CA THR A 558 6.36 -17.99 42.05
C THR A 558 5.25 -18.93 41.64
N SER A 559 5.11 -19.28 40.35
CA SER A 559 4.08 -20.21 39.86
C SER A 559 4.47 -21.68 39.83
N SER A 560 5.71 -22.04 40.21
CA SER A 560 6.20 -23.43 40.18
C SER A 560 6.00 -24.24 41.45
N LYS A 561 5.19 -23.79 42.40
CA LYS A 561 4.78 -24.60 43.56
C LYS A 561 3.27 -24.86 43.54
N ASN A 562 2.93 -26.14 43.23
CA ASN A 562 1.62 -26.76 43.32
C ASN A 562 0.66 -26.63 42.14
N LEU A 563 0.81 -27.57 41.18
CA LEU A 563 -0.35 -28.12 40.47
C LEU A 563 -0.01 -29.55 39.97
N PRO A 564 -0.93 -30.53 40.09
CA PRO A 564 -0.71 -31.89 39.62
C PRO A 564 -0.73 -31.91 38.09
N SER A 565 0.09 -32.80 37.53
CA SER A 565 0.27 -33.02 36.11
C SER A 565 -0.97 -33.65 35.45
N ASP A 566 -1.96 -32.84 35.11
CA ASP A 566 -2.96 -33.22 34.11
C ASP A 566 -2.72 -32.40 32.86
N LYS A 567 -2.24 -33.06 31.82
CA LYS A 567 -2.03 -32.48 30.50
C LYS A 567 -3.36 -32.10 29.86
N ILE A 568 -3.81 -30.87 30.02
CA ILE A 568 -4.92 -30.33 29.25
C ILE A 568 -4.41 -30.02 27.83
N ARG A 569 -4.74 -30.88 26.87
CA ARG A 569 -4.54 -30.62 25.44
C ARG A 569 -5.57 -29.60 24.95
N PRO A 570 -5.21 -28.64 24.09
CA PRO A 570 -6.19 -27.76 23.47
C PRO A 570 -7.18 -28.59 22.62
N ARG A 571 -8.46 -28.24 22.68
CA ARG A 571 -9.51 -28.86 21.87
C ARG A 571 -9.16 -28.78 20.38
N GLY A 572 -9.02 -29.92 19.71
CA GLY A 572 -8.78 -30.05 18.27
C GLY A 572 -7.45 -30.65 17.84
N GLN A 573 -6.59 -31.11 18.77
CA GLN A 573 -5.41 -31.89 18.43
C GLN A 573 -5.63 -33.36 18.83
N TYR A 574 -5.68 -34.24 17.83
CA TYR A 574 -5.67 -35.71 18.00
C TYR A 574 -4.22 -36.20 17.90
N GLY A 575 -3.80 -37.06 18.81
CA GLY A 575 -2.51 -37.73 18.74
C GLY A 575 -2.61 -39.02 17.91
N LEU A 576 -1.46 -39.57 17.48
CA LEU A 576 -1.36 -40.79 16.70
C LEU A 576 -1.91 -42.04 17.43
N ASP A 577 -2.16 -41.94 18.74
CA ASP A 577 -2.68 -43.02 19.60
C ASP A 577 -4.21 -42.98 19.70
N ASP A 578 -4.88 -42.10 19.03
CA ASP A 578 -6.34 -41.93 19.04
C ASP A 578 -7.03 -42.54 17.80
N PHE A 579 -6.29 -43.39 17.01
CA PHE A 579 -6.81 -44.15 15.88
C PHE A 579 -6.63 -45.63 16.04
#